data_6f1822db8465084638fa22dda7cce2dc
#
_entry.id   6f1822db8465084638fa22dda7cce2dc
#
_cell.length_a   1.000
_cell.length_b   1.000
_cell.length_c   1.000
_cell.angle_alpha   90.00
_cell.angle_beta   90.00
_cell.angle_gamma   90.00
#
_symmetry.space_group_name_H-M   'P 1'
#
loop_
_entity.id
_entity.type
_entity.pdbx_description
1 polymer ?
#
loop_
_entity_poly.entity_id
_entity_poly.type
_entity_poly.pdbx_seq_one_letter_code
_entity_poly.pdbx_strand_id
1 'polypeptide(L)'
;SCGGSATNSIYAAAALGTSSGFIGKVAEDEDGAIYNADLKDNNIEISNCITSSNGKTGNCIVLITPDAERTMNTYLGVSSETKFSEINFEQVSATNLLFMEAYVVTSPDTKDTAKKLIKSCHESNIKIALSLSDPGIVAGFKDELKSWMNEKIDYIFCNHEEAKTFCDANEFDDLRNYAKTIFITNGVSPTVVLEENQTYEVSAYEAKAVDTNGAGDMFAG
;
A
#
# COMPACT_ATOMS: atom_id res chain seq x y z
N SER A 1 17.66 -0.59 -8.08
CA SER A 1 16.71 0.45 -7.68
C SER A 1 15.90 -0.06 -6.49
N CYS A 2 15.61 0.80 -5.56
CA CYS A 2 14.64 0.51 -4.51
C CYS A 2 13.26 0.35 -5.11
N GLY A 3 12.41 -0.43 -4.48
CA GLY A 3 11.06 -0.74 -4.93
C GLY A 3 10.18 -1.17 -3.76
N GLY A 4 9.03 -1.65 -4.10
CA GLY A 4 7.97 -1.97 -3.16
C GLY A 4 6.82 -0.98 -3.33
N SER A 5 5.61 -1.49 -3.34
CA SER A 5 4.42 -0.71 -3.66
C SER A 5 4.23 0.45 -2.64
N ALA A 6 4.30 0.19 -1.32
CA ALA A 6 4.26 1.24 -0.31
C ALA A 6 5.37 2.29 -0.48
N THR A 7 6.56 1.86 -0.88
CA THR A 7 7.68 2.75 -1.15
C THR A 7 7.38 3.67 -2.33
N ASN A 8 6.84 3.13 -3.42
CA ASN A 8 6.45 3.92 -4.58
C ASN A 8 5.43 5.01 -4.19
N SER A 9 4.40 4.65 -3.41
CA SER A 9 3.39 5.60 -2.93
C SER A 9 4.00 6.68 -2.06
N ILE A 10 4.88 6.32 -1.11
CA ILE A 10 5.49 7.31 -0.23
C ILE A 10 6.47 8.23 -0.96
N TYR A 11 7.13 7.76 -2.02
CA TYR A 11 7.94 8.59 -2.90
C TYR A 11 7.10 9.63 -3.64
N ALA A 12 5.92 9.23 -4.16
CA ALA A 12 5.01 10.16 -4.82
C ALA A 12 4.56 11.25 -3.85
N ALA A 13 4.12 10.88 -2.65
CA ALA A 13 3.72 11.82 -1.61
C ALA A 13 4.86 12.78 -1.22
N ALA A 14 6.08 12.27 -1.00
CA ALA A 14 7.25 13.08 -0.65
C ALA A 14 7.63 14.04 -1.80
N ALA A 15 7.61 13.57 -3.04
CA ALA A 15 7.88 14.40 -4.22
C ALA A 15 6.88 15.55 -4.39
N LEU A 16 5.65 15.39 -3.92
CA LEU A 16 4.62 16.42 -3.88
C LEU A 16 4.73 17.32 -2.63
N GLY A 17 5.72 17.12 -1.77
CA GLY A 17 6.02 17.96 -0.62
C GLY A 17 5.34 17.50 0.70
N THR A 18 4.76 16.32 0.74
CA THR A 18 4.20 15.75 1.97
C THR A 18 5.31 15.26 2.89
N SER A 19 5.23 15.61 4.18
CA SER A 19 6.10 15.01 5.20
C SER A 19 5.71 13.54 5.37
N SER A 20 6.62 12.64 5.06
CA SER A 20 6.35 11.22 4.90
C SER A 20 7.31 10.37 5.71
N GLY A 21 6.83 9.23 6.23
CA GLY A 21 7.64 8.25 6.94
C GLY A 21 7.30 6.82 6.50
N PHE A 22 8.24 5.91 6.64
CA PHE A 22 8.11 4.53 6.22
C PHE A 22 8.15 3.57 7.41
N ILE A 23 7.22 2.62 7.42
CA ILE A 23 7.20 1.49 8.37
C ILE A 23 7.54 0.23 7.59
N GLY A 24 8.62 -0.43 7.95
CA GLY A 24 9.02 -1.68 7.31
C GLY A 24 10.23 -2.31 7.97
N LYS A 25 10.77 -3.37 7.35
CA LYS A 25 11.91 -4.09 7.91
C LYS A 25 12.87 -4.51 6.80
N VAL A 26 14.14 -4.20 7.00
CA VAL A 26 15.27 -4.63 6.16
C VAL A 26 16.26 -5.44 6.99
N ALA A 27 17.18 -6.15 6.35
CA ALA A 27 18.26 -6.82 7.05
C ALA A 27 19.50 -5.90 7.17
N GLU A 28 20.43 -6.29 8.01
CA GLU A 28 21.76 -5.70 8.12
C GLU A 28 22.66 -6.23 6.99
N ASP A 29 22.25 -5.93 5.74
CA ASP A 29 22.95 -6.30 4.53
C ASP A 29 23.09 -5.11 3.57
N GLU A 30 23.78 -5.31 2.45
CA GLU A 30 24.03 -4.25 1.46
C GLU A 30 22.73 -3.70 0.87
N ASP A 31 21.75 -4.57 0.58
CA ASP A 31 20.46 -4.16 0.04
C ASP A 31 19.67 -3.31 1.05
N GLY A 32 19.69 -3.68 2.33
CA GLY A 32 19.06 -2.91 3.40
C GLY A 32 19.71 -1.55 3.61
N ALA A 33 21.05 -1.48 3.52
CA ALA A 33 21.78 -0.21 3.61
C ALA A 33 21.44 0.72 2.45
N ILE A 34 21.39 0.20 1.21
CA ILE A 34 21.00 0.95 0.01
C ILE A 34 19.57 1.45 0.15
N TYR A 35 18.64 0.59 0.59
CA TYR A 35 17.23 0.94 0.76
C TYR A 35 17.05 2.09 1.76
N ASN A 36 17.68 2.00 2.93
CA ASN A 36 17.61 3.04 3.95
C ASN A 36 18.25 4.36 3.48
N ALA A 37 19.34 4.30 2.73
CA ALA A 37 19.99 5.49 2.18
C ALA A 37 19.06 6.18 1.18
N ASP A 38 18.45 5.42 0.28
CA ASP A 38 17.56 5.92 -0.76
C ASP A 38 16.31 6.61 -0.16
N LEU A 39 15.69 6.02 0.87
CA LEU A 39 14.59 6.67 1.59
C LEU A 39 15.00 8.01 2.20
N LYS A 40 16.16 8.06 2.87
CA LYS A 40 16.69 9.29 3.49
C LYS A 40 16.99 10.38 2.45
N ASP A 41 17.61 10.00 1.32
CA ASP A 41 17.97 10.93 0.24
C ASP A 41 16.72 11.57 -0.39
N ASN A 42 15.55 10.92 -0.26
CA ASN A 42 14.25 11.44 -0.67
C ASN A 42 13.43 12.07 0.47
N ASN A 43 14.08 12.40 1.60
CA ASN A 43 13.46 13.04 2.76
C ASN A 43 12.32 12.25 3.40
N ILE A 44 12.37 10.91 3.31
CA ILE A 44 11.43 10.03 3.96
C ILE A 44 11.96 9.63 5.33
N GLU A 45 11.16 9.81 6.39
CA GLU A 45 11.51 9.43 7.75
C GLU A 45 11.58 7.91 7.89
N ILE A 46 12.67 7.39 8.42
CA ILE A 46 12.95 5.95 8.50
C ILE A 46 13.07 5.39 9.93
N SER A 47 12.70 6.15 10.94
CA SER A 47 12.78 5.70 12.35
C SER A 47 11.96 4.45 12.66
N ASN A 48 10.96 4.15 11.82
CA ASN A 48 10.21 2.89 11.84
C ASN A 48 10.63 1.90 10.73
N CYS A 49 11.75 2.14 10.04
CA CYS A 49 12.39 1.14 9.19
C CYS A 49 13.34 0.29 10.03
N ILE A 50 12.82 -0.83 10.51
CA ILE A 50 13.51 -1.73 11.44
C ILE A 50 14.67 -2.42 10.71
N THR A 51 15.85 -2.49 11.32
CA THR A 51 16.98 -3.25 10.79
C THR A 51 17.16 -4.54 11.58
N SER A 52 17.06 -5.68 10.90
CA SER A 52 17.26 -7.02 11.49
C SER A 52 18.71 -7.47 11.32
N SER A 53 19.32 -7.94 12.39
CA SER A 53 20.66 -8.57 12.36
C SER A 53 20.66 -9.99 11.75
N ASN A 54 19.47 -10.55 11.48
CA ASN A 54 19.30 -11.88 10.92
C ASN A 54 18.47 -11.81 9.64
N GLY A 55 18.67 -12.77 8.75
CA GLY A 55 17.91 -12.91 7.50
C GLY A 55 18.48 -12.07 6.35
N LYS A 56 17.64 -11.78 5.38
CA LYS A 56 17.98 -11.01 4.17
C LYS A 56 16.91 -9.97 3.88
N THR A 57 17.33 -8.86 3.33
CA THR A 57 16.41 -7.84 2.79
C THR A 57 15.57 -8.43 1.67
N GLY A 58 14.29 -8.07 1.62
CA GLY A 58 13.38 -8.48 0.57
C GLY A 58 13.81 -7.97 -0.80
N ASN A 59 13.60 -8.77 -1.83
CA ASN A 59 13.88 -8.38 -3.21
C ASN A 59 12.83 -8.95 -4.16
N CYS A 60 12.75 -8.39 -5.36
CA CYS A 60 11.87 -8.88 -6.41
C CYS A 60 12.61 -8.91 -7.75
N ILE A 61 12.61 -10.09 -8.38
CA ILE A 61 13.10 -10.25 -9.75
C ILE A 61 11.92 -10.11 -10.69
N VAL A 62 11.93 -9.06 -11.49
CA VAL A 62 10.89 -8.80 -12.50
C VAL A 62 11.38 -9.30 -13.85
N LEU A 63 10.67 -10.28 -14.41
CA LEU A 63 10.89 -10.77 -15.76
C LEU A 63 9.89 -10.09 -16.69
N ILE A 64 10.41 -9.44 -17.74
CA ILE A 64 9.60 -8.71 -18.72
C ILE A 64 9.77 -9.43 -20.05
N THR A 65 8.68 -9.88 -20.65
CA THR A 65 8.65 -10.52 -21.96
C THR A 65 8.47 -9.48 -23.08
N PRO A 66 8.80 -9.82 -24.38
CA PRO A 66 8.72 -8.86 -25.48
C PRO A 66 7.32 -8.27 -25.73
N ASP A 67 6.27 -8.91 -25.25
CA ASP A 67 4.88 -8.45 -25.27
C ASP A 67 4.52 -7.55 -24.09
N ALA A 68 5.53 -7.13 -23.29
CA ALA A 68 5.42 -6.30 -22.11
C ALA A 68 4.67 -6.96 -20.91
N GLU A 69 4.44 -8.28 -20.96
CA GLU A 69 3.97 -9.03 -19.80
C GLU A 69 5.06 -9.13 -18.72
N ARG A 70 4.65 -9.09 -17.47
CA ARG A 70 5.56 -9.08 -16.32
C ARG A 70 5.27 -10.23 -15.37
N THR A 71 6.32 -10.94 -15.00
CA THR A 71 6.28 -11.92 -13.93
C THR A 71 7.16 -11.45 -12.79
N MET A 72 6.59 -11.29 -11.63
CA MET A 72 7.29 -10.88 -10.40
C MET A 72 7.60 -12.10 -9.54
N ASN A 73 8.90 -12.31 -9.27
CA ASN A 73 9.36 -13.33 -8.34
C ASN A 73 9.84 -12.64 -7.06
N THR A 74 8.94 -12.53 -6.10
CA THR A 74 9.17 -11.78 -4.86
C THR A 74 9.65 -12.70 -3.75
N TYR A 75 10.77 -12.34 -3.15
CA TYR A 75 11.26 -12.84 -1.88
C TYR A 75 11.10 -11.74 -0.83
N LEU A 76 10.18 -11.92 0.11
CA LEU A 76 9.86 -10.88 1.10
C LEU A 76 10.97 -10.70 2.15
N GLY A 77 11.79 -11.73 2.39
CA GLY A 77 12.84 -11.66 3.40
C GLY A 77 12.29 -11.28 4.76
N VAL A 78 13.09 -10.51 5.51
CA VAL A 78 12.72 -10.05 6.85
C VAL A 78 11.53 -9.08 6.88
N SER A 79 11.13 -8.50 5.75
CA SER A 79 9.97 -7.61 5.71
C SER A 79 8.67 -8.31 6.10
N SER A 80 8.58 -9.62 5.82
CA SER A 80 7.44 -10.47 6.23
C SER A 80 7.35 -10.73 7.74
N GLU A 81 8.39 -10.36 8.50
CA GLU A 81 8.53 -10.59 9.93
C GLU A 81 8.38 -9.30 10.75
N THR A 82 7.86 -8.23 10.16
CA THR A 82 7.66 -6.96 10.86
C THR A 82 6.58 -7.09 11.91
N LYS A 83 6.93 -6.83 13.18
CA LYS A 83 6.05 -6.95 14.35
C LYS A 83 5.66 -5.60 14.91
N PHE A 84 4.43 -5.48 15.39
CA PHE A 84 3.93 -4.25 16.02
C PHE A 84 4.81 -3.79 17.20
N SER A 85 5.38 -4.72 17.97
CA SER A 85 6.26 -4.41 19.10
C SER A 85 7.59 -3.76 18.69
N GLU A 86 7.97 -3.80 17.43
CA GLU A 86 9.19 -3.18 16.90
C GLU A 86 8.92 -1.74 16.40
N ILE A 87 7.65 -1.35 16.28
CA ILE A 87 7.23 -0.05 15.76
C ILE A 87 7.17 0.96 16.91
N ASN A 88 7.80 2.11 16.72
CA ASN A 88 7.62 3.25 17.60
C ASN A 88 6.29 3.93 17.29
N PHE A 89 5.23 3.53 17.99
CA PHE A 89 3.89 4.06 17.76
C PHE A 89 3.75 5.55 18.12
N GLU A 90 4.58 6.10 18.99
CA GLU A 90 4.58 7.54 19.28
C GLU A 90 4.82 8.37 18.02
N GLN A 91 5.72 7.93 17.14
CA GLN A 91 5.95 8.58 15.85
C GLN A 91 4.77 8.40 14.88
N VAL A 92 4.15 7.21 14.87
CA VAL A 92 2.95 6.96 14.07
C VAL A 92 1.82 7.86 14.56
N SER A 93 1.66 8.04 15.87
CA SER A 93 0.62 8.88 16.47
C SER A 93 0.77 10.38 16.19
N ALA A 94 1.94 10.81 15.75
CA ALA A 94 2.19 12.19 15.31
C ALA A 94 1.80 12.44 13.83
N THR A 95 1.34 11.41 13.11
CA THR A 95 0.92 11.53 11.71
C THR A 95 -0.58 11.79 11.58
N ASN A 96 -1.00 12.27 10.40
CA ASN A 96 -2.41 12.49 10.09
C ASN A 96 -3.05 11.31 9.38
N LEU A 97 -2.24 10.45 8.74
CA LEU A 97 -2.70 9.37 7.88
C LEU A 97 -1.72 8.20 7.96
N LEU A 98 -2.25 7.00 8.14
CA LEU A 98 -1.57 5.74 7.90
C LEU A 98 -2.02 5.19 6.55
N PHE A 99 -1.08 5.02 5.61
CA PHE A 99 -1.31 4.30 4.37
C PHE A 99 -0.80 2.86 4.50
N MET A 100 -1.60 1.91 4.09
CA MET A 100 -1.25 0.48 4.10
C MET A 100 -1.59 -0.19 2.78
N GLU A 101 -0.95 -1.30 2.53
CA GLU A 101 -1.18 -2.16 1.37
C GLU A 101 -1.72 -3.52 1.80
N ALA A 102 -2.63 -4.07 1.00
CA ALA A 102 -3.18 -5.39 1.26
C ALA A 102 -2.12 -6.51 1.23
N TYR A 103 -0.98 -6.31 0.58
CA TYR A 103 0.11 -7.30 0.57
C TYR A 103 0.55 -7.74 1.98
N VAL A 104 0.43 -6.89 3.00
CA VAL A 104 0.81 -7.23 4.38
C VAL A 104 -0.06 -8.34 4.99
N VAL A 105 -1.18 -8.72 4.35
CA VAL A 105 -2.04 -9.83 4.78
C VAL A 105 -1.38 -11.20 4.58
N THR A 106 -0.37 -11.30 3.72
CA THR A 106 0.22 -12.57 3.27
C THR A 106 1.11 -13.25 4.31
N SER A 107 1.59 -12.53 5.31
CA SER A 107 2.44 -13.08 6.38
C SER A 107 1.78 -12.94 7.75
N PRO A 108 1.89 -13.95 8.63
CA PRO A 108 1.24 -13.91 9.93
C PRO A 108 1.64 -12.70 10.80
N ASP A 109 2.94 -12.36 10.84
CA ASP A 109 3.46 -11.25 11.66
C ASP A 109 2.98 -9.89 11.12
N THR A 110 3.08 -9.66 9.82
CA THR A 110 2.62 -8.39 9.21
C THR A 110 1.11 -8.24 9.25
N LYS A 111 0.37 -9.33 9.12
CA LYS A 111 -1.09 -9.35 9.27
C LYS A 111 -1.53 -8.96 10.68
N ASP A 112 -0.91 -9.54 11.71
CA ASP A 112 -1.19 -9.19 13.11
C ASP A 112 -0.80 -7.72 13.39
N THR A 113 0.34 -7.29 12.85
CA THR A 113 0.81 -5.91 12.94
C THR A 113 -0.17 -4.93 12.30
N ALA A 114 -0.67 -5.22 11.11
CA ALA A 114 -1.67 -4.39 10.42
C ALA A 114 -2.95 -4.21 11.28
N LYS A 115 -3.49 -5.30 11.84
CA LYS A 115 -4.65 -5.23 12.73
C LYS A 115 -4.42 -4.33 13.94
N LYS A 116 -3.25 -4.45 14.58
CA LYS A 116 -2.90 -3.63 15.74
C LYS A 116 -2.71 -2.17 15.36
N LEU A 117 -2.08 -1.89 14.20
CA LEU A 117 -1.93 -0.52 13.69
C LEU A 117 -3.29 0.11 13.40
N ILE A 118 -4.20 -0.58 12.70
CA ILE A 118 -5.55 -0.10 12.41
C ILE A 118 -6.27 0.27 13.71
N LYS A 119 -6.29 -0.65 14.68
CA LYS A 119 -6.92 -0.41 15.98
C LYS A 119 -6.33 0.82 16.68
N SER A 120 -4.99 0.90 16.77
CA SER A 120 -4.32 2.02 17.45
C SER A 120 -4.53 3.35 16.72
N CYS A 121 -4.62 3.34 15.38
CA CYS A 121 -4.94 4.53 14.60
C CYS A 121 -6.38 5.00 14.83
N HIS A 122 -7.36 4.10 14.89
CA HIS A 122 -8.73 4.46 15.26
C HIS A 122 -8.79 5.09 16.67
N GLU A 123 -8.13 4.46 17.65
CA GLU A 123 -8.06 4.97 19.02
C GLU A 123 -7.40 6.36 19.12
N SER A 124 -6.49 6.66 18.18
CA SER A 124 -5.75 7.93 18.12
C SER A 124 -6.33 8.95 17.14
N ASN A 125 -7.46 8.66 16.48
CA ASN A 125 -8.07 9.48 15.43
C ASN A 125 -7.14 9.76 14.23
N ILE A 126 -6.27 8.84 13.90
CA ILE A 126 -5.43 8.89 12.70
C ILE A 126 -6.23 8.30 11.53
N LYS A 127 -6.28 9.00 10.41
CA LYS A 127 -6.94 8.50 9.22
C LYS A 127 -6.23 7.25 8.68
N ILE A 128 -7.00 6.36 8.05
CA ILE A 128 -6.49 5.12 7.49
C ILE A 128 -6.83 5.06 6.01
N ALA A 129 -5.82 4.79 5.21
CA ALA A 129 -5.94 4.49 3.78
C ALA A 129 -5.44 3.06 3.52
N LEU A 130 -6.16 2.31 2.72
CA LEU A 130 -5.80 0.96 2.31
C LEU A 130 -5.80 0.84 0.78
N SER A 131 -4.68 0.40 0.21
CA SER A 131 -4.65 -0.09 -1.17
C SER A 131 -5.01 -1.58 -1.20
N LEU A 132 -5.90 -1.98 -2.11
CA LEU A 132 -6.24 -3.40 -2.30
C LEU A 132 -5.13 -4.18 -3.03
N SER A 133 -4.19 -3.48 -3.65
CA SER A 133 -2.88 -3.93 -4.14
C SER A 133 -2.89 -4.88 -5.33
N ASP A 134 -3.70 -5.96 -5.32
CA ASP A 134 -3.68 -7.00 -6.35
C ASP A 134 -4.97 -7.84 -6.31
N PRO A 135 -5.59 -8.17 -7.47
CA PRO A 135 -6.82 -8.97 -7.50
C PRO A 135 -6.66 -10.37 -6.87
N GLY A 136 -5.47 -10.99 -6.97
CA GLY A 136 -5.20 -12.28 -6.37
C GLY A 136 -5.11 -12.20 -4.84
N ILE A 137 -4.55 -11.11 -4.31
CA ILE A 137 -4.56 -10.82 -2.86
C ILE A 137 -6.00 -10.63 -2.38
N VAL A 138 -6.78 -9.84 -3.10
CA VAL A 138 -8.21 -9.65 -2.78
C VAL A 138 -8.96 -10.98 -2.78
N ALA A 139 -8.79 -11.80 -3.83
CA ALA A 139 -9.46 -13.10 -3.93
C ALA A 139 -9.08 -14.06 -2.80
N GLY A 140 -7.78 -14.10 -2.44
CA GLY A 140 -7.27 -15.02 -1.41
C GLY A 140 -7.57 -14.60 0.02
N PHE A 141 -7.75 -13.30 0.29
CA PHE A 141 -7.84 -12.74 1.65
C PHE A 141 -9.02 -11.80 1.87
N LYS A 142 -10.07 -11.90 1.04
CA LYS A 142 -11.23 -10.99 1.06
C LYS A 142 -11.84 -10.81 2.46
N ASP A 143 -12.12 -11.92 3.14
CA ASP A 143 -12.75 -11.87 4.47
C ASP A 143 -11.85 -11.22 5.51
N GLU A 144 -10.54 -11.47 5.41
CA GLU A 144 -9.56 -10.83 6.27
C GLU A 144 -9.51 -9.31 6.03
N LEU A 145 -9.43 -8.89 4.77
CA LEU A 145 -9.46 -7.46 4.40
C LEU A 145 -10.75 -6.78 4.83
N LYS A 146 -11.91 -7.44 4.65
CA LYS A 146 -13.20 -6.95 5.16
C LYS A 146 -13.17 -6.78 6.68
N SER A 147 -12.55 -7.73 7.40
CA SER A 147 -12.44 -7.65 8.87
C SER A 147 -11.61 -6.46 9.36
N TRP A 148 -10.60 -6.03 8.59
CA TRP A 148 -9.80 -4.85 8.91
C TRP A 148 -10.57 -3.55 8.77
N MET A 149 -11.61 -3.55 7.95
CA MET A 149 -12.45 -2.41 7.64
C MET A 149 -13.84 -2.49 8.31
N ASN A 150 -14.02 -3.36 9.31
CA ASN A 150 -15.27 -3.45 10.10
C ASN A 150 -15.62 -2.12 10.77
N GLU A 151 -14.61 -1.40 11.26
CA GLU A 151 -14.69 0.01 11.56
C GLU A 151 -14.29 0.75 10.29
N LYS A 152 -15.27 1.38 9.66
CA LYS A 152 -15.11 2.06 8.36
C LYS A 152 -13.87 2.95 8.34
N ILE A 153 -12.92 2.64 7.44
CA ILE A 153 -11.70 3.42 7.25
C ILE A 153 -11.97 4.69 6.43
N ASP A 154 -10.95 5.54 6.26
CA ASP A 154 -11.15 6.79 5.54
C ASP A 154 -11.07 6.61 4.02
N TYR A 155 -10.07 5.87 3.52
CA TYR A 155 -9.82 5.76 2.09
C TYR A 155 -9.53 4.33 1.64
N ILE A 156 -10.09 3.94 0.50
CA ILE A 156 -9.67 2.75 -0.26
C ILE A 156 -9.13 3.21 -1.62
N PHE A 157 -7.98 2.66 -2.00
CA PHE A 157 -7.42 2.75 -3.34
C PHE A 157 -7.45 1.38 -3.99
N CYS A 158 -8.02 1.29 -5.19
CA CYS A 158 -8.05 0.05 -5.95
C CYS A 158 -8.15 0.33 -7.45
N ASN A 159 -7.87 -0.67 -8.26
CA ASN A 159 -8.24 -0.65 -9.67
C ASN A 159 -9.59 -1.34 -9.89
N HIS A 160 -10.08 -1.28 -11.13
CA HIS A 160 -11.37 -1.87 -11.51
C HIS A 160 -11.46 -3.38 -11.23
N GLU A 161 -10.38 -4.13 -11.51
CA GLU A 161 -10.36 -5.59 -11.30
C GLU A 161 -10.31 -5.96 -9.81
N GLU A 162 -9.57 -5.19 -9.00
CA GLU A 162 -9.57 -5.34 -7.55
C GLU A 162 -10.95 -5.06 -6.95
N ALA A 163 -11.58 -3.96 -7.36
CA ALA A 163 -12.94 -3.61 -6.93
C ALA A 163 -13.95 -4.69 -7.30
N LYS A 164 -13.90 -5.19 -8.55
CA LYS A 164 -14.74 -6.28 -9.05
C LYS A 164 -14.56 -7.56 -8.24
N THR A 165 -13.30 -7.91 -7.94
CA THR A 165 -12.96 -9.09 -7.14
C THR A 165 -13.45 -8.93 -5.70
N PHE A 166 -13.34 -7.73 -5.14
CA PHE A 166 -13.78 -7.45 -3.77
C PHE A 166 -15.30 -7.53 -3.63
N CYS A 167 -16.06 -6.96 -4.58
CA CYS A 167 -17.52 -6.90 -4.55
C CYS A 167 -18.20 -8.16 -5.12
N ASP A 168 -17.47 -9.05 -5.80
CA ASP A 168 -18.03 -10.16 -6.62
C ASP A 168 -19.02 -9.67 -7.69
N ALA A 169 -18.89 -8.43 -8.13
CA ALA A 169 -19.83 -7.75 -9.04
C ALA A 169 -19.13 -6.67 -9.88
N ASN A 170 -19.85 -6.15 -10.89
CA ASN A 170 -19.42 -4.99 -11.65
C ASN A 170 -19.94 -3.66 -11.06
N GLU A 171 -20.75 -3.72 -10.02
CA GLU A 171 -21.22 -2.57 -9.25
C GLU A 171 -20.43 -2.49 -7.95
N PHE A 172 -19.91 -1.31 -7.62
CA PHE A 172 -18.92 -1.15 -6.56
C PHE A 172 -19.47 -0.46 -5.30
N ASP A 173 -20.78 -0.27 -5.23
CA ASP A 173 -21.43 0.39 -4.08
C ASP A 173 -21.19 -0.32 -2.76
N ASP A 174 -20.95 -1.64 -2.78
CA ASP A 174 -20.62 -2.39 -1.57
C ASP A 174 -19.35 -1.88 -0.86
N LEU A 175 -18.39 -1.31 -1.59
CA LEU A 175 -17.18 -0.68 -1.02
C LEU A 175 -17.49 0.48 -0.07
N ARG A 176 -18.65 1.16 -0.24
CA ARG A 176 -19.10 2.24 0.65
C ARG A 176 -19.33 1.79 2.09
N ASN A 177 -19.52 0.49 2.30
CA ASN A 177 -19.65 -0.08 3.64
C ASN A 177 -18.33 -0.08 4.40
N TYR A 178 -17.19 -0.01 3.68
CA TYR A 178 -15.85 -0.23 4.21
C TYR A 178 -14.99 1.03 4.30
N ALA A 179 -15.26 2.05 3.47
CA ALA A 179 -14.52 3.32 3.52
C ALA A 179 -15.41 4.54 3.29
N LYS A 180 -14.94 5.71 3.72
CA LYS A 180 -15.62 7.00 3.49
C LYS A 180 -15.49 7.46 2.05
N THR A 181 -14.29 7.30 1.49
CA THR A 181 -13.97 7.63 0.10
C THR A 181 -13.22 6.50 -0.56
N ILE A 182 -13.63 6.12 -1.76
CA ILE A 182 -13.02 5.04 -2.54
C ILE A 182 -12.59 5.57 -3.91
N PHE A 183 -11.34 5.33 -4.28
CA PHE A 183 -10.77 5.67 -5.57
C PHE A 183 -10.59 4.39 -6.39
N ILE A 184 -11.28 4.31 -7.53
CA ILE A 184 -11.26 3.15 -8.42
C ILE A 184 -10.65 3.56 -9.74
N THR A 185 -9.38 3.25 -9.95
CA THR A 185 -8.67 3.55 -11.20
C THR A 185 -9.02 2.55 -12.30
N ASN A 186 -8.98 2.98 -13.57
CA ASN A 186 -9.31 2.13 -14.71
C ASN A 186 -8.43 2.45 -15.93
N GLY A 187 -7.13 2.45 -15.74
CA GLY A 187 -6.15 2.71 -16.80
C GLY A 187 -6.38 4.07 -17.47
N VAL A 188 -6.68 4.07 -18.77
CA VAL A 188 -6.96 5.29 -19.55
C VAL A 188 -8.42 5.75 -19.42
N SER A 189 -9.29 4.94 -18.86
CA SER A 189 -10.68 5.30 -18.60
C SER A 189 -10.78 6.18 -17.34
N PRO A 190 -11.91 6.90 -17.15
CA PRO A 190 -12.09 7.72 -15.97
C PRO A 190 -11.91 6.94 -14.65
N THR A 191 -11.28 7.58 -13.68
CA THR A 191 -11.28 7.11 -12.28
C THR A 191 -12.65 7.38 -11.68
N VAL A 192 -13.25 6.36 -11.09
CA VAL A 192 -14.50 6.49 -10.33
C VAL A 192 -14.16 6.79 -8.87
N VAL A 193 -14.78 7.83 -8.31
CA VAL A 193 -14.65 8.16 -6.90
C VAL A 193 -16.02 8.00 -6.24
N LEU A 194 -16.07 7.13 -5.22
CA LEU A 194 -17.27 6.95 -4.42
C LEU A 194 -17.07 7.67 -3.09
N GLU A 195 -17.93 8.64 -2.77
CA GLU A 195 -17.87 9.40 -1.53
C GLU A 195 -19.28 9.56 -0.97
N GLU A 196 -19.51 9.15 0.28
CA GLU A 196 -20.83 9.09 0.88
C GLU A 196 -21.88 8.43 -0.04
N ASN A 197 -22.84 9.20 -0.55
CA ASN A 197 -23.87 8.75 -1.51
C ASN A 197 -23.63 9.29 -2.94
N GLN A 198 -22.48 9.90 -3.17
CA GLN A 198 -22.14 10.51 -4.46
C GLN A 198 -21.13 9.65 -5.22
N THR A 199 -21.22 9.71 -6.54
CA THR A 199 -20.27 9.07 -7.46
C THR A 199 -19.76 10.15 -8.39
N TYR A 200 -18.42 10.25 -8.51
CA TYR A 200 -17.76 11.16 -9.42
C TYR A 200 -16.95 10.36 -10.44
N GLU A 201 -16.87 10.87 -11.64
CA GLU A 201 -15.96 10.37 -12.67
C GLU A 201 -14.93 11.46 -13.00
N VAL A 202 -13.65 11.12 -12.88
CA VAL A 202 -12.53 12.01 -13.17
C VAL A 202 -11.76 11.44 -14.35
N SER A 203 -11.77 12.14 -15.48
CA SER A 203 -11.06 11.71 -16.68
C SER A 203 -9.56 11.56 -16.42
N ALA A 204 -8.97 10.50 -16.96
CA ALA A 204 -7.52 10.35 -16.93
C ALA A 204 -6.85 11.45 -17.78
N TYR A 205 -5.68 11.92 -17.31
CA TYR A 205 -4.85 12.81 -18.12
C TYR A 205 -4.25 12.02 -19.29
N GLU A 206 -4.37 12.57 -20.48
CA GLU A 206 -3.80 11.93 -21.68
C GLU A 206 -2.27 11.98 -21.62
N ALA A 207 -1.66 10.81 -21.57
CA ALA A 207 -0.20 10.65 -21.53
C ALA A 207 0.21 9.48 -22.43
N LYS A 208 1.40 9.61 -23.05
CA LYS A 208 2.02 8.49 -23.75
C LYS A 208 2.70 7.58 -22.72
N ALA A 209 2.06 6.48 -22.40
CA ALA A 209 2.64 5.49 -21.49
C ALA A 209 3.93 4.89 -22.09
N VAL A 210 5.00 4.87 -21.29
CA VAL A 210 6.27 4.19 -21.60
C VAL A 210 6.43 2.97 -20.70
N ASP A 211 6.11 3.12 -19.42
CA ASP A 211 6.06 2.08 -18.42
C ASP A 211 4.92 2.40 -17.44
N THR A 212 4.09 1.41 -17.15
CA THR A 212 2.95 1.56 -16.22
C THR A 212 3.19 0.87 -14.88
N ASN A 213 4.42 0.38 -14.64
CA ASN A 213 4.78 -0.24 -13.38
C ASN A 213 4.70 0.77 -12.23
N GLY A 214 3.97 0.41 -11.17
CA GLY A 214 3.75 1.30 -10.02
C GLY A 214 2.78 2.47 -10.27
N ALA A 215 2.06 2.51 -11.41
CA ALA A 215 1.13 3.60 -11.69
C ALA A 215 0.02 3.72 -10.61
N GLY A 216 -0.48 2.58 -10.12
CA GLY A 216 -1.44 2.55 -9.01
C GLY A 216 -0.83 3.07 -7.70
N ASP A 217 0.41 2.68 -7.42
CA ASP A 217 1.15 3.13 -6.24
C ASP A 217 1.37 4.66 -6.28
N MET A 218 1.82 5.17 -7.43
CA MET A 218 2.06 6.60 -7.63
C MET A 218 0.76 7.43 -7.60
N PHE A 219 -0.37 6.83 -8.00
CA PHE A 219 -1.69 7.47 -7.89
C PHE A 219 -2.15 7.57 -6.43
N ALA A 220 -1.83 6.58 -5.61
CA ALA A 220 -2.22 6.57 -4.20
C ALA A 220 -1.39 7.52 -3.34
N GLY A 221 -0.14 7.79 -3.72
CA GLY A 221 0.77 8.74 -3.05
C GLY A 221 0.52 10.17 -3.43
#